data_45be6f62893cb9b1c45e02828140aa18
#
_entry.id   45be6f62893cb9b1c45e02828140aa18
#
_cell.length_a   1.000
_cell.length_b   1.000
_cell.length_c   1.000
_cell.angle_alpha   90.00
_cell.angle_beta   90.00
_cell.angle_gamma   90.00
#
_symmetry.space_group_name_H-M   'P 1'
#
loop_
_entity.id
_entity.type
_entity.pdbx_description
1 polymer ?
#
loop_
_entity_poly.entity_id
_entity_poly.type
_entity_poly.pdbx_seq_one_letter_code
_entity_poly.pdbx_strand_id
1 'polypeptide(L)'
;MLIRYGELTLLTDPNFLHRGQFAHLGYGLVSRRLTEPALDVADLPHEDLDAVVLSHLHGDHFDRVARRGLDRGLPFVTTPHAARLLKGLHGFRHATGLRTWQSRTLRHGDSSVRVTSLPGRHAPGPLRVLLPPVMGSLLEFGDRSGEVRLVLYLSGDTLMYDGLREIAARCPDIHLAVLHLGGTTLPGGLVVTMDAGQGADLLDLLRPRRALPVHHSDYTVFRSPLEDFLTEAGRRGHGARLVRCAPGERVTVGAQATA
;
A
#
# COMPACT_ATOMS: atom_id res chain seq x y z
N MET A 1 4.61 1.05 -5.83
CA MET A 1 4.39 -0.08 -6.77
C MET A 1 3.58 0.43 -7.96
N LEU A 2 3.84 -0.07 -9.20
CA LEU A 2 3.05 0.26 -10.39
C LEU A 2 2.05 -0.87 -10.68
N ILE A 3 0.77 -0.53 -10.85
CA ILE A 3 -0.32 -1.49 -11.14
C ILE A 3 -0.91 -1.12 -12.49
N ARG A 4 -1.00 -2.11 -13.41
CA ARG A 4 -1.67 -1.94 -14.70
C ARG A 4 -2.83 -2.90 -14.83
N TYR A 5 -3.98 -2.37 -15.29
CA TYR A 5 -5.18 -3.15 -15.60
C TYR A 5 -5.84 -2.57 -16.85
N GLY A 6 -5.79 -3.31 -17.95
CA GLY A 6 -6.21 -2.78 -19.24
C GLY A 6 -5.48 -1.48 -19.57
N GLU A 7 -6.23 -0.39 -19.76
CA GLU A 7 -5.69 0.94 -20.05
C GLU A 7 -5.33 1.73 -18.78
N LEU A 8 -5.77 1.29 -17.59
CA LEU A 8 -5.49 1.97 -16.32
C LEU A 8 -4.08 1.68 -15.81
N THR A 9 -3.39 2.72 -15.39
CA THR A 9 -2.10 2.65 -14.70
C THR A 9 -2.15 3.43 -13.38
N LEU A 10 -1.95 2.75 -12.27
CA LEU A 10 -1.92 3.33 -10.94
C LEU A 10 -0.54 3.22 -10.32
N LEU A 11 -0.13 4.24 -9.58
CA LEU A 11 1.06 4.22 -8.75
C LEU A 11 0.63 4.16 -7.27
N THR A 12 1.19 3.23 -6.49
CA THR A 12 0.90 3.14 -5.05
C THR A 12 2.11 3.52 -4.24
N ASP A 13 1.92 4.31 -3.19
CA ASP A 13 2.93 4.69 -2.21
C ASP A 13 4.31 4.98 -2.85
N PRO A 14 4.41 6.04 -3.68
CA PRO A 14 5.59 6.29 -4.50
C PRO A 14 6.81 6.70 -3.66
N ASN A 15 7.82 5.84 -3.68
CA ASN A 15 9.09 6.01 -2.97
C ASN A 15 10.26 5.74 -3.92
N PHE A 16 11.04 6.78 -4.20
CA PHE A 16 12.16 6.79 -5.14
C PHE A 16 13.49 7.21 -4.48
N LEU A 17 13.56 7.18 -3.15
CA LEU A 17 14.82 7.41 -2.46
C LEU A 17 15.86 6.36 -2.85
N HIS A 18 17.09 6.81 -3.11
CA HIS A 18 18.22 5.94 -3.37
C HIS A 18 18.83 5.40 -2.07
N ARG A 19 19.58 4.31 -2.20
CA ARG A 19 20.33 3.71 -1.10
C ARG A 19 21.19 4.78 -0.37
N GLY A 20 21.12 4.73 0.95
CA GLY A 20 21.84 5.68 1.81
C GLY A 20 21.09 6.98 2.10
N GLN A 21 20.05 7.31 1.34
CA GLN A 21 19.20 8.47 1.61
C GLN A 21 18.22 8.19 2.77
N PHE A 22 17.62 9.27 3.29
CA PHE A 22 16.77 9.18 4.47
C PHE A 22 15.31 9.54 4.15
N ALA A 23 14.40 8.70 4.62
CA ALA A 23 12.98 8.98 4.71
C ALA A 23 12.67 9.65 6.07
N HIS A 24 11.79 10.64 6.07
CA HIS A 24 11.29 11.31 7.28
C HIS A 24 9.99 10.65 7.73
N LEU A 25 9.98 10.12 8.96
CA LEU A 25 8.85 9.40 9.56
C LEU A 25 8.03 10.28 10.53
N GLY A 26 8.27 11.57 10.53
CA GLY A 26 7.66 12.53 11.47
C GLY A 26 8.44 12.68 12.78
N TYR A 27 8.14 13.76 13.54
CA TYR A 27 8.74 14.07 14.85
C TYR A 27 10.28 14.00 14.90
N GLY A 28 10.96 14.34 13.79
CA GLY A 28 12.42 14.27 13.67
C GLY A 28 12.96 12.85 13.48
N LEU A 29 12.13 11.83 13.44
CA LEU A 29 12.56 10.46 13.16
C LEU A 29 12.88 10.30 11.67
N VAL A 30 13.99 9.62 11.41
CA VAL A 30 14.43 9.30 10.05
C VAL A 30 14.83 7.84 9.95
N SER A 31 14.63 7.26 8.76
CA SER A 31 15.09 5.92 8.43
C SER A 31 15.91 5.93 7.15
N ARG A 32 17.03 5.24 7.18
CA ARG A 32 17.94 5.16 6.02
C ARG A 32 17.47 4.09 5.06
N ARG A 33 17.39 4.45 3.77
CA ARG A 33 17.12 3.51 2.67
C ARG A 33 18.31 2.54 2.51
N LEU A 34 18.00 1.26 2.36
CA LEU A 34 18.98 0.16 2.24
C LEU A 34 19.13 -0.35 0.80
N THR A 35 18.13 -0.10 -0.04
CA THR A 35 18.03 -0.60 -1.42
C THR A 35 17.94 0.55 -2.42
N GLU A 36 18.27 0.29 -3.70
CA GLU A 36 17.94 1.19 -4.79
C GLU A 36 16.46 1.06 -5.15
N PRO A 37 15.82 2.13 -5.67
CA PRO A 37 14.50 2.01 -6.27
C PRO A 37 14.59 1.18 -7.55
N ALA A 38 13.56 0.41 -7.84
CA ALA A 38 13.51 -0.41 -9.06
C ALA A 38 13.33 0.43 -10.35
N LEU A 39 12.81 1.64 -10.20
CA LEU A 39 12.64 2.65 -11.25
C LEU A 39 12.95 4.00 -10.64
N ASP A 40 13.56 4.87 -11.42
CA ASP A 40 13.61 6.28 -11.07
C ASP A 40 12.28 6.96 -11.39
N VAL A 41 12.01 8.10 -10.75
CA VAL A 41 10.78 8.84 -11.04
C VAL A 41 10.69 9.27 -12.50
N ALA A 42 11.82 9.50 -13.16
CA ALA A 42 11.91 9.86 -14.57
C ALA A 42 11.53 8.71 -15.52
N ASP A 43 11.64 7.45 -15.06
CA ASP A 43 11.32 6.26 -15.86
C ASP A 43 9.84 5.86 -15.77
N LEU A 44 9.06 6.60 -14.99
CA LEU A 44 7.62 6.36 -14.91
C LEU A 44 6.93 6.69 -16.23
N PRO A 45 5.88 5.96 -16.60
CA PRO A 45 5.05 6.27 -17.76
C PRO A 45 4.13 7.47 -17.45
N HIS A 46 4.72 8.67 -17.33
CA HIS A 46 4.05 9.88 -16.84
C HIS A 46 2.75 10.22 -17.61
N GLU A 47 2.74 9.98 -18.94
CA GLU A 47 1.58 10.26 -19.80
C GLU A 47 0.45 9.24 -19.60
N ASP A 48 0.80 8.01 -19.22
CA ASP A 48 -0.15 6.91 -19.01
C ASP A 48 -0.57 6.77 -17.54
N LEU A 49 -0.04 7.61 -16.63
CA LEU A 49 -0.30 7.46 -15.21
C LEU A 49 -1.61 8.16 -14.82
N ASP A 50 -2.63 7.37 -14.49
CA ASP A 50 -3.97 7.86 -14.19
C ASP A 50 -4.13 8.43 -12.79
N ALA A 51 -3.50 7.80 -11.80
CA ALA A 51 -3.61 8.25 -10.41
C ALA A 51 -2.55 7.63 -9.49
N VAL A 52 -2.39 8.27 -8.34
CA VAL A 52 -1.68 7.73 -7.18
C VAL A 52 -2.68 7.30 -6.11
N VAL A 53 -2.57 6.06 -5.62
CA VAL A 53 -3.24 5.60 -4.42
C VAL A 53 -2.23 5.63 -3.28
N LEU A 54 -2.42 6.53 -2.33
CA LEU A 54 -1.47 6.77 -1.25
C LEU A 54 -2.07 6.40 0.10
N SER A 55 -1.44 5.47 0.81
CA SER A 55 -1.93 5.01 2.11
C SER A 55 -1.85 6.10 3.19
N HIS A 56 -0.74 6.85 3.26
CA HIS A 56 -0.51 7.95 4.20
C HIS A 56 0.74 8.78 3.82
N LEU A 57 1.03 9.85 4.59
CA LEU A 57 2.13 10.78 4.29
C LEU A 57 3.36 10.56 5.18
N HIS A 58 3.92 9.36 5.23
CA HIS A 58 5.30 9.16 5.70
C HIS A 58 6.28 9.22 4.51
N GLY A 59 7.55 9.56 4.79
CA GLY A 59 8.56 9.74 3.77
C GLY A 59 9.05 8.44 3.12
N ASP A 60 8.70 7.29 3.65
CA ASP A 60 8.89 5.96 3.07
C ASP A 60 7.72 5.50 2.19
N HIS A 61 6.61 6.26 2.16
CA HIS A 61 5.46 6.06 1.28
C HIS A 61 5.30 7.19 0.26
N PHE A 62 5.69 8.42 0.60
CA PHE A 62 5.67 9.57 -0.30
C PHE A 62 6.88 10.47 -0.04
N ASP A 63 7.98 10.15 -0.68
CA ASP A 63 9.25 10.79 -0.43
C ASP A 63 9.42 12.14 -1.15
N ARG A 64 10.59 12.79 -0.89
CA ARG A 64 10.92 14.08 -1.51
C ARG A 64 11.16 13.98 -3.01
N VAL A 65 11.59 12.80 -3.53
CA VAL A 65 11.86 12.59 -4.96
C VAL A 65 10.52 12.48 -5.69
N ALA A 66 9.60 11.61 -5.20
CA ALA A 66 8.23 11.53 -5.69
C ALA A 66 7.53 12.90 -5.68
N ARG A 67 7.64 13.61 -4.55
CA ARG A 67 7.03 14.93 -4.38
C ARG A 67 7.54 15.98 -5.37
N ARG A 68 8.80 15.90 -5.79
CA ARG A 68 9.40 16.84 -6.76
C ARG A 68 9.16 16.44 -8.20
N GLY A 69 9.17 15.13 -8.49
CA GLY A 69 9.15 14.61 -9.85
C GLY A 69 7.77 14.28 -10.42
N LEU A 70 6.75 14.07 -9.56
CA LEU A 70 5.40 13.79 -10.04
C LEU A 70 4.67 15.07 -10.48
N ASP A 71 3.87 14.96 -11.54
CA ASP A 71 3.04 16.06 -12.03
C ASP A 71 2.04 16.53 -10.98
N ARG A 72 1.89 17.86 -10.84
CA ARG A 72 0.98 18.48 -9.86
C ARG A 72 -0.50 18.33 -10.23
N GLY A 73 -0.80 18.00 -11.47
CA GLY A 73 -2.13 17.67 -11.98
C GLY A 73 -2.53 16.24 -11.76
N LEU A 74 -1.57 15.35 -11.40
CA LEU A 74 -1.85 13.93 -11.20
C LEU A 74 -2.88 13.72 -10.08
N PRO A 75 -3.96 12.96 -10.30
CA PRO A 75 -4.94 12.64 -9.27
C PRO A 75 -4.35 11.80 -8.15
N PHE A 76 -4.67 12.14 -6.89
CA PHE A 76 -4.37 11.33 -5.71
C PHE A 76 -5.65 10.86 -5.05
N VAL A 77 -5.66 9.60 -4.60
CA VAL A 77 -6.69 9.03 -3.73
C VAL A 77 -6.00 8.61 -2.44
N THR A 78 -6.39 9.19 -1.31
CA THR A 78 -5.69 9.02 -0.03
C THR A 78 -6.59 9.34 1.17
N THR A 79 -6.02 9.44 2.38
CA THR A 79 -6.75 9.88 3.58
C THR A 79 -7.13 11.36 3.50
N PRO A 80 -8.17 11.83 4.21
CA PRO A 80 -8.54 13.26 4.26
C PRO A 80 -7.40 14.15 4.78
N HIS A 81 -6.59 13.64 5.72
CA HIS A 81 -5.42 14.33 6.25
C HIS A 81 -4.36 14.52 5.15
N ALA A 82 -3.96 13.45 4.50
CA ALA A 82 -2.96 13.49 3.44
C ALA A 82 -3.42 14.36 2.25
N ALA A 83 -4.68 14.24 1.82
CA ALA A 83 -5.23 15.06 0.73
C ALA A 83 -5.18 16.56 1.01
N ARG A 84 -5.42 16.97 2.27
CA ARG A 84 -5.32 18.38 2.69
C ARG A 84 -3.88 18.89 2.56
N LEU A 85 -2.90 18.11 3.04
CA LEU A 85 -1.48 18.47 2.98
C LEU A 85 -0.96 18.45 1.54
N LEU A 86 -1.36 17.47 0.75
CA LEU A 86 -0.99 17.39 -0.69
C LEU A 86 -1.45 18.64 -1.42
N LYS A 87 -2.67 19.09 -1.21
CA LYS A 87 -3.19 20.33 -1.84
C LYS A 87 -2.56 21.58 -1.27
N GLY A 88 -2.51 21.71 0.04
CA GLY A 88 -2.12 22.96 0.70
C GLY A 88 -0.61 23.21 0.74
N LEU A 89 0.20 22.16 0.94
CA LEU A 89 1.65 22.31 1.11
C LEU A 89 2.45 21.80 -0.10
N HIS A 90 1.91 20.83 -0.85
CA HIS A 90 2.66 20.17 -1.91
C HIS A 90 2.17 20.50 -3.32
N GLY A 91 1.06 21.23 -3.45
CA GLY A 91 0.54 21.73 -4.73
C GLY A 91 -0.14 20.68 -5.62
N PHE A 92 -0.43 19.46 -5.12
CA PHE A 92 -1.17 18.43 -5.87
C PHE A 92 -2.67 18.75 -5.83
N ARG A 93 -3.15 19.44 -6.85
CA ARG A 93 -4.49 20.04 -6.90
C ARG A 93 -5.64 19.03 -6.86
N HIS A 94 -5.42 17.84 -7.42
CA HIS A 94 -6.45 16.81 -7.59
C HIS A 94 -6.39 15.68 -6.53
N ALA A 95 -5.91 15.99 -5.31
CA ALA A 95 -5.91 15.02 -4.22
C ALA A 95 -7.31 14.89 -3.61
N THR A 96 -7.84 13.67 -3.56
CA THR A 96 -9.13 13.31 -2.97
C THR A 96 -8.91 12.51 -1.68
N GLY A 97 -9.45 13.02 -0.57
CA GLY A 97 -9.42 12.32 0.71
C GLY A 97 -10.67 11.45 0.88
N LEU A 98 -10.49 10.17 1.16
CA LEU A 98 -11.56 9.23 1.44
C LEU A 98 -11.57 8.88 2.94
N ARG A 99 -12.74 9.03 3.58
CA ARG A 99 -12.98 8.45 4.90
C ARG A 99 -13.15 6.94 4.76
N THR A 100 -12.95 6.19 5.83
CA THR A 100 -13.17 4.74 5.85
C THR A 100 -14.52 4.38 5.23
N TRP A 101 -14.52 3.41 4.32
CA TRP A 101 -15.64 2.93 3.51
C TRP A 101 -16.15 3.92 2.45
N GLN A 102 -15.54 5.08 2.28
CA GLN A 102 -15.80 5.92 1.10
C GLN A 102 -15.02 5.42 -0.11
N SER A 103 -15.59 5.62 -1.28
CA SER A 103 -15.02 5.16 -2.55
C SER A 103 -14.92 6.27 -3.57
N ARG A 104 -13.98 6.11 -4.50
CA ARG A 104 -13.86 6.90 -5.74
C ARG A 104 -13.61 5.98 -6.91
N THR A 105 -14.33 6.16 -8.00
CA THR A 105 -14.09 5.44 -9.25
C THR A 105 -13.23 6.29 -10.19
N LEU A 106 -12.20 5.64 -10.75
CA LEU A 106 -11.37 6.16 -11.83
C LEU A 106 -11.65 5.36 -13.09
N ARG A 107 -11.52 5.98 -14.26
CA ARG A 107 -11.77 5.36 -15.57
C ARG A 107 -10.75 5.82 -16.58
N HIS A 108 -10.31 4.89 -17.42
CA HIS A 108 -9.52 5.17 -18.61
C HIS A 108 -9.93 4.18 -19.70
N GLY A 109 -10.33 4.69 -20.87
CA GLY A 109 -10.85 3.85 -21.94
C GLY A 109 -12.00 2.96 -21.47
N ASP A 110 -11.89 1.66 -21.68
CA ASP A 110 -12.87 0.67 -21.21
C ASP A 110 -12.59 0.14 -19.79
N SER A 111 -11.48 0.54 -19.19
CA SER A 111 -11.07 0.08 -17.87
C SER A 111 -11.58 0.99 -16.76
N SER A 112 -11.97 0.41 -15.64
CA SER A 112 -12.36 1.13 -14.43
C SER A 112 -11.73 0.53 -13.17
N VAL A 113 -11.53 1.37 -12.15
CA VAL A 113 -11.19 0.92 -10.81
C VAL A 113 -11.98 1.72 -9.79
N ARG A 114 -12.64 1.02 -8.88
CA ARG A 114 -13.23 1.60 -7.69
C ARG A 114 -12.25 1.46 -6.53
N VAL A 115 -11.73 2.58 -6.04
CA VAL A 115 -10.84 2.66 -4.88
C VAL A 115 -11.70 2.93 -3.64
N THR A 116 -11.75 1.98 -2.71
CA THR A 116 -12.45 2.13 -1.43
C THR A 116 -11.44 2.22 -0.30
N SER A 117 -11.55 3.28 0.52
CA SER A 117 -10.73 3.42 1.75
C SER A 117 -11.16 2.41 2.79
N LEU A 118 -10.24 1.62 3.29
CA LEU A 118 -10.46 0.58 4.30
C LEU A 118 -9.87 0.97 5.65
N PRO A 119 -10.36 0.33 6.75
CA PRO A 119 -9.79 0.54 8.08
C PRO A 119 -8.29 0.28 8.11
N GLY A 120 -7.54 1.14 8.82
CA GLY A 120 -6.12 0.99 9.10
C GLY A 120 -5.76 1.64 10.44
N ARG A 121 -4.74 1.10 11.12
CA ARG A 121 -4.27 1.59 12.41
C ARG A 121 -2.74 1.55 12.46
N HIS A 122 -2.11 2.72 12.44
CA HIS A 122 -0.64 2.85 12.37
C HIS A 122 0.06 2.89 13.73
N ALA A 123 -0.68 2.86 14.84
CA ALA A 123 -0.11 2.73 16.20
C ALA A 123 -1.12 2.13 17.17
N PRO A 124 -0.65 1.47 18.25
CA PRO A 124 -1.53 0.92 19.28
C PRO A 124 -2.08 2.02 20.20
N GLY A 125 -3.27 1.77 20.74
CA GLY A 125 -3.87 2.59 21.82
C GLY A 125 -3.97 4.09 21.50
N PRO A 126 -3.70 4.97 22.50
CA PRO A 126 -3.79 6.41 22.32
C PRO A 126 -2.68 7.01 21.47
N LEU A 127 -1.57 6.28 21.24
CA LEU A 127 -0.44 6.76 20.43
C LEU A 127 -0.81 6.93 18.95
N ARG A 128 -1.94 6.39 18.52
CA ARG A 128 -2.48 6.57 17.15
C ARG A 128 -2.68 8.04 16.75
N VAL A 129 -2.84 8.95 17.72
CA VAL A 129 -3.01 10.38 17.42
C VAL A 129 -1.70 11.07 17.04
N LEU A 130 -0.56 10.44 17.35
CA LEU A 130 0.77 10.96 17.04
C LEU A 130 1.22 10.62 15.62
N LEU A 131 0.68 9.56 15.02
CA LEU A 131 1.03 9.16 13.66
C LEU A 131 -0.05 9.63 12.66
N PRO A 132 0.33 9.87 11.40
CA PRO A 132 -0.65 10.25 10.39
C PRO A 132 -1.70 9.15 10.22
N PRO A 133 -2.98 9.51 9.98
CA PRO A 133 -3.99 8.53 9.66
C PRO A 133 -3.59 7.73 8.42
N VAL A 134 -3.73 6.40 8.51
CA VAL A 134 -3.48 5.47 7.41
C VAL A 134 -4.79 4.89 6.91
N MET A 135 -4.87 4.59 5.63
CA MET A 135 -5.93 3.79 5.04
C MET A 135 -5.36 2.54 4.36
N GLY A 136 -6.03 1.40 4.54
CA GLY A 136 -5.97 0.34 3.57
C GLY A 136 -6.77 0.74 2.32
N SER A 137 -6.56 0.06 1.20
CA SER A 137 -7.30 0.33 -0.03
C SER A 137 -7.81 -0.97 -0.65
N LEU A 138 -9.09 -1.02 -0.96
CA LEU A 138 -9.65 -2.04 -1.85
C LEU A 138 -9.71 -1.46 -3.25
N LEU A 139 -9.09 -2.13 -4.20
CA LEU A 139 -9.11 -1.77 -5.62
C LEU A 139 -9.95 -2.82 -6.35
N GLU A 140 -11.11 -2.42 -6.81
CA GLU A 140 -12.04 -3.25 -7.58
C GLU A 140 -11.95 -2.86 -9.04
N PHE A 141 -11.21 -3.65 -9.80
CA PHE A 141 -11.00 -3.43 -11.23
C PHE A 141 -12.11 -4.09 -12.05
N GLY A 142 -12.55 -3.42 -13.08
CA GLY A 142 -13.58 -3.89 -13.99
C GLY A 142 -13.59 -3.12 -15.30
N ASP A 143 -14.65 -3.30 -16.03
CA ASP A 143 -14.91 -2.63 -17.31
C ASP A 143 -15.97 -1.50 -17.18
N ARG A 144 -16.37 -0.91 -18.30
CA ARG A 144 -17.39 0.15 -18.33
C ARG A 144 -18.76 -0.31 -17.85
N SER A 145 -19.08 -1.61 -17.93
CA SER A 145 -20.35 -2.15 -17.45
C SER A 145 -20.47 -2.08 -15.93
N GLY A 146 -19.34 -1.91 -15.23
CA GLY A 146 -19.23 -1.95 -13.77
C GLY A 146 -19.07 -3.37 -13.23
N GLU A 147 -18.91 -4.36 -14.10
CA GLU A 147 -18.60 -5.73 -13.67
C GLU A 147 -17.19 -5.79 -13.09
N VAL A 148 -17.08 -6.21 -11.82
CA VAL A 148 -15.79 -6.34 -11.14
C VAL A 148 -15.14 -7.66 -11.54
N ARG A 149 -13.93 -7.58 -12.10
CA ARG A 149 -13.15 -8.72 -12.59
C ARG A 149 -12.00 -9.10 -11.66
N LEU A 150 -11.45 -8.12 -10.94
CA LEU A 150 -10.28 -8.32 -10.09
C LEU A 150 -10.38 -7.43 -8.85
N VAL A 151 -10.12 -8.01 -7.69
CA VAL A 151 -10.13 -7.31 -6.39
C VAL A 151 -8.77 -7.41 -5.75
N LEU A 152 -8.12 -6.26 -5.51
CA LEU A 152 -6.88 -6.15 -4.77
C LEU A 152 -7.11 -5.45 -3.43
N TYR A 153 -6.49 -5.96 -2.39
CA TYR A 153 -6.37 -5.30 -1.10
C TYR A 153 -4.94 -4.80 -0.89
N LEU A 154 -4.76 -3.52 -0.59
CA LEU A 154 -3.49 -2.93 -0.18
C LEU A 154 -3.62 -2.58 1.30
N SER A 155 -2.77 -3.17 2.17
CA SER A 155 -2.91 -2.95 3.62
C SER A 155 -2.54 -1.53 4.06
N GLY A 156 -1.57 -0.90 3.38
CA GLY A 156 -0.85 0.24 3.96
C GLY A 156 -0.15 -0.15 5.27
N ASP A 157 0.40 0.83 5.97
CA ASP A 157 1.05 0.61 7.25
C ASP A 157 0.01 0.46 8.38
N THR A 158 -0.53 -0.72 8.53
CA THR A 158 -1.47 -1.03 9.61
C THR A 158 -0.90 -2.08 10.57
N LEU A 159 -1.36 -2.08 11.79
CA LEU A 159 -1.23 -3.20 12.74
C LEU A 159 -2.42 -4.14 12.57
N MET A 160 -2.28 -5.38 13.03
CA MET A 160 -3.41 -6.29 13.22
C MET A 160 -4.27 -5.79 14.39
N TYR A 161 -5.58 -5.62 14.18
CA TYR A 161 -6.55 -5.21 15.20
C TYR A 161 -7.98 -5.57 14.77
N ASP A 162 -8.93 -5.52 15.72
CA ASP A 162 -10.32 -5.99 15.48
C ASP A 162 -11.06 -5.26 14.34
N GLY A 163 -10.73 -4.01 14.06
CA GLY A 163 -11.35 -3.27 12.95
C GLY A 163 -11.10 -3.88 11.57
N LEU A 164 -10.06 -4.71 11.41
CA LEU A 164 -9.81 -5.41 10.16
C LEU A 164 -10.81 -6.55 9.91
N ARG A 165 -11.54 -7.03 10.94
CA ARG A 165 -12.62 -8.00 10.79
C ARG A 165 -13.76 -7.51 9.90
N GLU A 166 -13.99 -6.19 9.87
CA GLU A 166 -14.96 -5.59 8.96
C GLU A 166 -14.60 -5.79 7.50
N ILE A 167 -13.29 -5.84 7.18
CA ILE A 167 -12.80 -6.09 5.81
C ILE A 167 -13.19 -7.53 5.41
N ALA A 168 -12.89 -8.51 6.27
CA ALA A 168 -13.25 -9.91 6.01
C ALA A 168 -14.77 -10.10 5.81
N ALA A 169 -15.58 -9.38 6.59
CA ALA A 169 -17.04 -9.47 6.53
C ALA A 169 -17.63 -8.83 5.25
N ARG A 170 -17.04 -7.71 4.80
CA ARG A 170 -17.57 -6.92 3.67
C ARG A 170 -16.92 -7.24 2.32
N CYS A 171 -15.72 -7.80 2.34
CA CYS A 171 -14.89 -8.05 1.15
C CYS A 171 -14.40 -9.51 1.15
N PRO A 172 -15.28 -10.51 0.99
CA PRO A 172 -14.94 -11.92 1.19
C PRO A 172 -14.10 -12.50 0.05
N ASP A 173 -14.04 -11.87 -1.11
CA ASP A 173 -13.36 -12.39 -2.30
C ASP A 173 -12.21 -11.47 -2.75
N ILE A 174 -11.10 -11.52 -2.02
CA ILE A 174 -9.88 -10.80 -2.36
C ILE A 174 -8.99 -11.70 -3.23
N HIS A 175 -8.73 -11.27 -4.47
CA HIS A 175 -7.88 -12.01 -5.40
C HIS A 175 -6.40 -11.89 -5.03
N LEU A 176 -5.93 -10.69 -4.67
CA LEU A 176 -4.58 -10.43 -4.22
C LEU A 176 -4.58 -9.48 -3.02
N ALA A 177 -3.94 -9.90 -1.93
CA ALA A 177 -3.62 -9.01 -0.82
C ALA A 177 -2.14 -8.58 -0.91
N VAL A 178 -1.89 -7.29 -1.01
CA VAL A 178 -0.55 -6.68 -0.91
C VAL A 178 -0.36 -6.22 0.52
N LEU A 179 0.55 -6.88 1.23
CA LEU A 179 0.72 -6.72 2.66
C LEU A 179 2.01 -5.94 2.96
N HIS A 180 1.87 -4.78 3.60
CA HIS A 180 2.99 -3.99 4.10
C HIS A 180 3.45 -4.59 5.42
N LEU A 181 4.64 -5.16 5.39
CA LEU A 181 5.26 -5.90 6.49
C LEU A 181 6.57 -5.21 6.91
N GLY A 182 7.36 -5.89 7.70
CA GLY A 182 8.67 -5.39 8.12
C GLY A 182 8.72 -5.03 9.59
N GLY A 183 7.56 -4.94 10.28
CA GLY A 183 7.53 -4.68 11.72
C GLY A 183 8.24 -3.38 12.05
N THR A 184 7.87 -2.27 11.38
CA THR A 184 8.45 -0.95 11.66
C THR A 184 8.42 -0.68 13.15
N THR A 185 9.59 -0.52 13.75
CA THR A 185 9.73 -0.35 15.19
C THR A 185 10.39 1.00 15.48
N LEU A 186 9.65 1.87 16.16
CA LEU A 186 10.12 3.17 16.61
C LEU A 186 10.91 3.07 17.94
N PRO A 187 11.65 4.12 18.34
CA PRO A 187 12.35 4.16 19.61
C PRO A 187 11.42 3.81 20.78
N GLY A 188 11.94 3.03 21.73
CA GLY A 188 11.13 2.49 22.83
C GLY A 188 10.41 1.18 22.52
N GLY A 189 10.68 0.57 21.36
CA GLY A 189 10.11 -0.73 20.99
C GLY A 189 8.66 -0.66 20.46
N LEU A 190 8.20 0.51 20.09
CA LEU A 190 6.84 0.70 19.57
C LEU A 190 6.73 0.18 18.14
N VAL A 191 6.03 -0.94 17.97
CA VAL A 191 5.71 -1.50 16.65
C VAL A 191 4.53 -0.73 16.04
N VAL A 192 4.68 -0.28 14.78
CA VAL A 192 3.69 0.57 14.08
C VAL A 192 3.27 0.03 12.72
N THR A 193 3.91 -1.03 12.23
CA THR A 193 3.52 -1.77 11.02
C THR A 193 3.54 -3.26 11.33
N MET A 194 2.72 -4.07 10.68
CA MET A 194 2.66 -5.51 10.90
C MET A 194 4.04 -6.17 10.79
N ASP A 195 4.34 -7.03 11.75
CA ASP A 195 5.42 -8.01 11.70
C ASP A 195 4.96 -9.32 11.03
N ALA A 196 5.84 -10.31 11.00
CA ALA A 196 5.58 -11.63 10.41
C ALA A 196 4.35 -12.32 11.00
N GLY A 197 4.19 -12.30 12.32
CA GLY A 197 3.07 -12.92 13.02
C GLY A 197 1.75 -12.24 12.68
N GLN A 198 1.71 -10.92 12.77
CA GLN A 198 0.53 -10.12 12.45
C GLN A 198 0.15 -10.22 10.96
N GLY A 199 1.14 -10.30 10.06
CA GLY A 199 0.89 -10.55 8.63
C GLY A 199 0.22 -11.91 8.39
N ALA A 200 0.67 -12.96 9.10
CA ALA A 200 0.07 -14.28 9.03
C ALA A 200 -1.34 -14.31 9.67
N ASP A 201 -1.57 -13.57 10.77
CA ASP A 201 -2.92 -13.40 11.35
C ASP A 201 -3.88 -12.74 10.35
N LEU A 202 -3.39 -11.77 9.56
CA LEU A 202 -4.20 -11.12 8.52
C LEU A 202 -4.51 -12.07 7.37
N LEU A 203 -3.60 -12.97 6.99
CA LEU A 203 -3.88 -14.05 6.02
C LEU A 203 -4.96 -15.01 6.52
N ASP A 204 -4.91 -15.41 7.79
CA ASP A 204 -5.95 -16.25 8.42
C ASP A 204 -7.31 -15.55 8.42
N LEU A 205 -7.32 -14.24 8.66
CA LEU A 205 -8.56 -13.46 8.71
C LEU A 205 -9.16 -13.25 7.33
N LEU A 206 -8.39 -12.76 6.35
CA LEU A 206 -8.89 -12.33 5.04
C LEU A 206 -8.98 -13.47 4.03
N ARG A 207 -8.16 -14.51 4.18
CA ARG A 207 -8.06 -15.67 3.27
C ARG A 207 -7.99 -15.30 1.79
N PRO A 208 -7.13 -14.35 1.39
CA PRO A 208 -7.05 -13.96 -0.01
C PRO A 208 -6.61 -15.15 -0.87
N ARG A 209 -6.94 -15.13 -2.18
CA ARG A 209 -6.50 -16.17 -3.11
C ARG A 209 -4.99 -16.18 -3.23
N ARG A 210 -4.34 -15.00 -3.29
CA ARG A 210 -2.89 -14.80 -3.31
C ARG A 210 -2.49 -13.64 -2.40
N ALA A 211 -1.24 -13.64 -1.92
CA ALA A 211 -0.69 -12.60 -1.08
C ALA A 211 0.73 -12.21 -1.53
N LEU A 212 0.98 -10.92 -1.64
CA LEU A 212 2.27 -10.34 -2.01
C LEU A 212 2.81 -9.53 -0.81
N PRO A 213 3.86 -10.00 -0.13
CA PRO A 213 4.54 -9.23 0.89
C PRO A 213 5.36 -8.09 0.25
N VAL A 214 5.24 -6.89 0.82
CA VAL A 214 5.99 -5.69 0.44
C VAL A 214 6.44 -4.95 1.70
N HIS A 215 7.26 -3.91 1.56
CA HIS A 215 7.64 -3.01 2.66
C HIS A 215 8.31 -3.74 3.83
N HIS A 216 9.37 -4.52 3.53
CA HIS A 216 10.01 -5.38 4.54
C HIS A 216 11.54 -5.31 4.59
N SER A 217 12.21 -4.80 3.56
CA SER A 217 13.70 -4.87 3.48
C SER A 217 14.35 -3.53 3.13
N ASP A 218 13.56 -2.49 2.93
CA ASP A 218 14.01 -1.25 2.29
C ASP A 218 14.61 -0.24 3.27
N TYR A 219 14.31 -0.32 4.56
CA TYR A 219 14.66 0.69 5.54
C TYR A 219 15.21 0.13 6.85
N THR A 220 16.04 0.93 7.53
CA THR A 220 16.69 0.52 8.79
C THR A 220 15.74 0.36 9.97
N VAL A 221 14.51 0.89 9.90
CA VAL A 221 13.48 0.74 10.95
C VAL A 221 12.75 -0.61 10.91
N PHE A 222 12.90 -1.37 9.82
CA PHE A 222 12.27 -2.68 9.68
C PHE A 222 12.97 -3.71 10.55
N ARG A 223 12.21 -4.39 11.40
CA ARG A 223 12.71 -5.36 12.39
C ARG A 223 12.21 -6.79 12.18
N SER A 224 11.28 -6.97 11.24
CA SER A 224 10.73 -8.27 10.87
C SER A 224 11.14 -8.61 9.43
N PRO A 225 12.17 -9.47 9.24
CA PRO A 225 12.63 -9.89 7.92
C PRO A 225 11.53 -10.62 7.14
N LEU A 226 11.58 -10.56 5.80
CA LEU A 226 10.66 -11.29 4.93
C LEU A 226 10.61 -12.79 5.23
N GLU A 227 11.77 -13.41 5.50
CA GLU A 227 11.87 -14.85 5.73
C GLU A 227 11.09 -15.30 6.98
N ASP A 228 10.97 -14.45 8.00
CA ASP A 228 10.14 -14.73 9.18
C ASP A 228 8.67 -14.85 8.79
N PHE A 229 8.18 -13.94 7.92
CA PHE A 229 6.82 -13.99 7.40
C PHE A 229 6.58 -15.21 6.50
N LEU A 230 7.52 -15.52 5.60
CA LEU A 230 7.41 -16.68 4.72
C LEU A 230 7.35 -17.98 5.52
N THR A 231 8.17 -18.08 6.57
CA THR A 231 8.21 -19.23 7.48
C THR A 231 6.89 -19.37 8.24
N GLU A 232 6.41 -18.30 8.86
CA GLU A 232 5.18 -18.32 9.66
C GLU A 232 3.94 -18.59 8.79
N ALA A 233 3.84 -17.93 7.65
CA ALA A 233 2.76 -18.16 6.69
C ALA A 233 2.78 -19.60 6.14
N GLY A 234 3.98 -20.15 5.86
CA GLY A 234 4.15 -21.54 5.45
C GLY A 234 3.68 -22.52 6.53
N ARG A 235 4.08 -22.29 7.79
CA ARG A 235 3.66 -23.11 8.95
C ARG A 235 2.14 -23.12 9.13
N ARG A 236 1.45 -22.02 8.79
CA ARG A 236 -0.04 -21.91 8.83
C ARG A 236 -0.74 -22.40 7.56
N GLY A 237 0.00 -22.96 6.57
CA GLY A 237 -0.56 -23.52 5.34
C GLY A 237 -0.85 -22.50 4.24
N HIS A 238 -0.32 -21.27 4.34
CA HIS A 238 -0.49 -20.23 3.32
C HIS A 238 0.59 -20.23 2.23
N GLY A 239 1.62 -21.08 2.32
CA GLY A 239 2.78 -21.05 1.44
C GLY A 239 2.46 -21.03 -0.05
N ALA A 240 1.49 -21.84 -0.51
CA ALA A 240 1.07 -21.88 -1.91
C ALA A 240 0.38 -20.60 -2.42
N ARG A 241 -0.09 -19.74 -1.53
CA ARG A 241 -0.74 -18.46 -1.86
C ARG A 241 0.24 -17.31 -1.97
N LEU A 242 1.48 -17.48 -1.47
CA LEU A 242 2.45 -16.41 -1.44
C LEU A 242 3.02 -16.16 -2.84
N VAL A 243 3.01 -14.90 -3.22
CA VAL A 243 3.66 -14.40 -4.44
C VAL A 243 4.99 -13.79 -4.03
N ARG A 244 6.07 -14.25 -4.61
CA ARG A 244 7.37 -13.59 -4.48
C ARG A 244 7.56 -12.66 -5.69
N CYS A 245 7.97 -11.44 -5.43
CA CYS A 245 8.24 -10.45 -6.46
C CYS A 245 9.40 -9.58 -5.97
N ALA A 246 10.54 -9.74 -6.59
CA ALA A 246 11.70 -8.89 -6.30
C ALA A 246 11.49 -7.47 -6.87
N PRO A 247 12.18 -6.44 -6.33
CA PRO A 247 12.16 -5.11 -6.91
C PRO A 247 12.51 -5.14 -8.41
N GLY A 248 11.66 -4.52 -9.23
CA GLY A 248 11.79 -4.51 -10.70
C GLY A 248 11.12 -5.66 -11.43
N GLU A 249 10.72 -6.70 -10.73
CA GLU A 249 9.96 -7.80 -11.33
C GLU A 249 8.50 -7.43 -11.60
N ARG A 250 7.90 -8.13 -12.56
CA ARG A 250 6.47 -8.04 -12.90
C ARG A 250 5.77 -9.33 -12.52
N VAL A 251 4.66 -9.20 -11.81
CA VAL A 251 3.75 -10.31 -11.50
C VAL A 251 2.42 -10.08 -12.19
N THR A 252 1.94 -11.07 -12.93
CA THR A 252 0.59 -11.07 -13.50
C THR A 252 -0.36 -11.82 -12.57
N VAL A 253 -1.47 -11.18 -12.24
CA VAL A 253 -2.53 -11.75 -11.39
C VAL A 253 -3.79 -11.88 -12.22
N GLY A 254 -4.22 -13.13 -12.46
CA GLY A 254 -5.49 -13.42 -13.13
C GLY A 254 -6.65 -13.46 -12.15
N ALA A 255 -7.87 -13.19 -12.64
CA ALA A 255 -9.10 -13.33 -11.86
C ALA A 255 -9.45 -14.81 -11.57
N GLN A 256 -8.93 -15.75 -12.34
CA GLN A 256 -9.16 -17.18 -12.15
C GLN A 256 -8.16 -17.77 -11.15
N ALA A 257 -8.65 -18.56 -10.21
CA ALA A 257 -7.81 -19.45 -9.45
C ALA A 257 -7.18 -20.45 -10.45
N THR A 258 -5.85 -20.49 -10.53
CA THR A 258 -5.19 -21.67 -11.10
C THR A 258 -5.64 -22.87 -10.25
N ALA A 259 -6.34 -23.79 -10.89
CA ALA A 259 -6.81 -25.04 -10.32
C ALA A 259 -5.63 -25.86 -9.74
#